data_179ddd8c1131ede7532a1fa4ac4af6f7
#
_entry.id   179ddd8c1131ede7532a1fa4ac4af6f7
#
_cell.length_a   1.000
_cell.length_b   1.000
_cell.length_c   1.000
_cell.angle_alpha   90.00
_cell.angle_beta   90.00
_cell.angle_gamma   90.00
#
_symmetry.space_group_name_H-M   'P 1'
#
loop_
_entity.id
_entity.type
_entity.pdbx_description
1 polymer ?
#
loop_
_entity_poly.entity_id
_entity_poly.type
_entity_poly.pdbx_seq_one_letter_code
_entity_poly.pdbx_strand_id
1 'polypeptide(L)'
;MFDVAIIGAGLAGLTCAQQLHQAGYRVVVVEKSRGVGGRLATRRLHETSADHGVRYLEPQGNLLQQLIEILVQRGLLQAWTNTIYELKPIKPESGVTSDSHPSRLNPHSSGFNRYVAPTGMTTVAKFLATGLDIWLNRRVESITPTPEATWHLTLDPAADAHNQLTVKAVVSAIPAPQALMLLEPLAQSILPPAFVDSLRSVEFNPCLSAIAGYPAVGRQASVPLPTWKACTISDDSDLAWIGLDSSKRLDAKMPVFVLQSTAEFAKRYLDAEDLNPAGQQLLSRAAQLLIPELGTPNWFQVHRWRYAFPSHPLNQDCLDAGTSLPLVCCGDWCGANLIESAMNSGSSAAVEINRKLQQRSLPGESFWDAL
;
A
#
# COMPACT_ATOMS: atom_id res chain seq x y z
N MET A 1 1.12 30.58 3.21
CA MET A 1 0.90 29.74 4.40
C MET A 1 -0.16 28.72 4.07
N PHE A 2 0.06 27.44 4.32
CA PHE A 2 -0.93 26.37 4.12
C PHE A 2 -1.91 26.30 5.30
N ASP A 3 -3.12 25.83 5.04
CA ASP A 3 -4.11 25.62 6.10
C ASP A 3 -3.93 24.22 6.71
N VAL A 4 -3.64 23.20 5.89
CA VAL A 4 -3.53 21.79 6.32
C VAL A 4 -2.26 21.17 5.75
N ALA A 5 -1.50 20.46 6.60
CA ALA A 5 -0.46 19.53 6.18
C ALA A 5 -0.95 18.10 6.33
N ILE A 6 -0.77 17.30 5.27
CA ILE A 6 -1.06 15.87 5.27
C ILE A 6 0.25 15.11 5.16
N ILE A 7 0.54 14.25 6.13
CA ILE A 7 1.77 13.47 6.21
C ILE A 7 1.51 12.09 5.61
N GLY A 8 2.10 11.85 4.43
CA GLY A 8 1.95 10.61 3.67
C GLY A 8 1.05 10.74 2.45
N ALA A 9 1.60 10.42 1.28
CA ALA A 9 0.91 10.40 -0.02
C ALA A 9 0.43 8.99 -0.40
N GLY A 10 -0.04 8.22 0.58
CA GLY A 10 -0.80 6.98 0.35
C GLY A 10 -2.25 7.28 -0.01
N LEU A 11 -3.04 6.22 -0.20
CA LEU A 11 -4.44 6.35 -0.64
C LEU A 11 -5.28 7.19 0.34
N ALA A 12 -5.15 6.97 1.64
CA ALA A 12 -5.87 7.76 2.66
C ALA A 12 -5.49 9.24 2.63
N GLY A 13 -4.19 9.54 2.58
CA GLY A 13 -3.70 10.92 2.53
C GLY A 13 -4.13 11.65 1.28
N LEU A 14 -4.06 11.01 0.11
CA LEU A 14 -4.47 11.62 -1.15
C LEU A 14 -6.00 11.83 -1.21
N THR A 15 -6.80 10.89 -0.70
CA THR A 15 -8.26 11.07 -0.58
C THR A 15 -8.61 12.25 0.33
N CYS A 16 -7.99 12.33 1.50
CA CYS A 16 -8.17 13.46 2.42
C CYS A 16 -7.75 14.78 1.77
N ALA A 17 -6.61 14.79 1.07
CA ALA A 17 -6.10 15.97 0.38
C ALA A 17 -7.06 16.50 -0.68
N GLN A 18 -7.64 15.61 -1.50
CA GLN A 18 -8.61 15.99 -2.53
C GLN A 18 -9.88 16.60 -1.91
N GLN A 19 -10.44 15.98 -0.88
CA GLN A 19 -11.62 16.50 -0.19
C GLN A 19 -11.39 17.94 0.31
N LEU A 20 -10.28 18.17 0.99
CA LEU A 20 -9.96 19.49 1.55
C LEU A 20 -9.54 20.50 0.48
N HIS A 21 -8.77 20.09 -0.52
CA HIS A 21 -8.32 20.96 -1.61
C HIS A 21 -9.52 21.48 -2.42
N GLN A 22 -10.44 20.60 -2.80
CA GLN A 22 -11.65 20.99 -3.56
C GLN A 22 -12.62 21.83 -2.73
N ALA A 23 -12.60 21.70 -1.40
CA ALA A 23 -13.30 22.62 -0.50
C ALA A 23 -12.60 23.99 -0.38
N GLY A 24 -11.48 24.20 -1.09
CA GLY A 24 -10.77 25.49 -1.15
C GLY A 24 -9.78 25.71 -0.03
N TYR A 25 -9.39 24.69 0.76
CA TYR A 25 -8.27 24.78 1.69
C TYR A 25 -6.94 24.74 0.94
N ARG A 26 -5.94 25.46 1.44
CA ARG A 26 -4.55 25.36 0.97
C ARG A 26 -3.91 24.16 1.66
N VAL A 27 -3.84 23.05 0.91
CA VAL A 27 -3.34 21.77 1.41
C VAL A 27 -1.95 21.53 0.85
N VAL A 28 -1.06 21.00 1.68
CA VAL A 28 0.22 20.43 1.25
C VAL A 28 0.30 18.98 1.73
N VAL A 29 0.73 18.09 0.84
CA VAL A 29 1.01 16.69 1.18
C VAL A 29 2.52 16.50 1.29
N VAL A 30 3.00 16.02 2.44
CA VAL A 30 4.43 15.78 2.69
C VAL A 30 4.70 14.27 2.60
N GLU A 31 5.51 13.85 1.65
CA GLU A 31 5.83 12.43 1.41
C GLU A 31 7.34 12.18 1.48
N LYS A 32 7.75 11.22 2.30
CA LYS A 32 9.16 10.85 2.48
C LYS A 32 9.79 10.19 1.25
N SER A 33 8.97 9.55 0.43
CA SER A 33 9.42 8.81 -0.75
C SER A 33 9.54 9.73 -1.97
N ARG A 34 10.26 9.24 -2.99
CA ARG A 34 10.40 9.93 -4.30
C ARG A 34 9.14 9.91 -5.15
N GLY A 35 8.06 9.32 -4.70
CA GLY A 35 6.80 9.20 -5.44
C GLY A 35 5.63 8.91 -4.53
N VAL A 36 4.43 9.20 -5.04
CA VAL A 36 3.16 8.96 -4.37
C VAL A 36 2.73 7.49 -4.44
N GLY A 37 1.80 7.08 -3.57
CA GLY A 37 1.09 5.81 -3.63
C GLY A 37 1.28 4.91 -2.43
N GLY A 38 2.35 5.07 -1.66
CA GLY A 38 2.61 4.19 -0.52
C GLY A 38 2.64 2.72 -0.96
N ARG A 39 1.67 1.91 -0.50
CA ARG A 39 1.55 0.48 -0.87
C ARG A 39 0.97 0.22 -2.28
N LEU A 40 0.43 1.20 -2.97
CA LEU A 40 0.15 1.17 -4.41
C LEU A 40 1.46 1.32 -5.23
N ALA A 41 2.48 0.55 -4.89
CA ALA A 41 3.83 0.76 -5.38
C ALA A 41 4.15 -0.10 -6.59
N THR A 42 4.60 0.55 -7.66
CA THR A 42 5.17 -0.07 -8.85
C THR A 42 6.65 0.23 -8.89
N ARG A 43 7.48 -0.77 -9.09
CA ARG A 43 8.92 -0.64 -9.23
C ARG A 43 9.35 -0.83 -10.69
N ARG A 44 10.20 0.06 -11.19
CA ARG A 44 10.83 -0.05 -12.50
C ARG A 44 12.18 -0.71 -12.34
N LEU A 45 12.43 -1.80 -13.07
CA LEU A 45 13.62 -2.65 -12.99
C LEU A 45 13.90 -3.24 -14.37
N HIS A 46 15.15 -3.25 -14.80
CA HIS A 46 15.59 -3.98 -15.99
C HIS A 46 14.68 -3.82 -17.21
N GLU A 47 14.33 -2.58 -17.58
CA GLU A 47 13.43 -2.21 -18.68
C GLU A 47 11.99 -2.75 -18.56
N THR A 48 11.59 -3.18 -17.37
CA THR A 48 10.24 -3.62 -17.03
C THR A 48 9.71 -2.92 -15.79
N SER A 49 8.50 -3.24 -15.39
CA SER A 49 7.90 -2.79 -14.14
C SER A 49 7.13 -3.90 -13.45
N ALA A 50 7.08 -3.85 -12.11
CA ALA A 50 6.32 -4.81 -11.31
C ALA A 50 5.62 -4.12 -10.14
N ASP A 51 4.38 -4.56 -9.84
CA ASP A 51 3.62 -4.10 -8.70
C ASP A 51 3.96 -4.99 -7.49
N HIS A 52 4.72 -4.45 -6.56
CA HIS A 52 5.25 -5.20 -5.43
C HIS A 52 4.54 -4.92 -4.10
N GLY A 53 3.52 -4.06 -4.12
CA GLY A 53 2.61 -3.80 -3.00
C GLY A 53 1.24 -4.41 -3.24
N VAL A 54 0.25 -3.55 -3.54
CA VAL A 54 -1.12 -3.99 -3.89
C VAL A 54 -1.10 -4.81 -5.17
N ARG A 55 -1.72 -5.98 -5.10
CA ARG A 55 -1.74 -6.98 -6.19
C ARG A 55 -2.63 -6.56 -7.36
N TYR A 56 -3.81 -6.06 -7.05
CA TYR A 56 -4.89 -5.64 -7.95
C TYR A 56 -5.94 -4.86 -7.14
N LEU A 57 -6.91 -4.25 -7.82
CA LEU A 57 -8.11 -3.70 -7.19
C LEU A 57 -9.28 -4.67 -7.41
N GLU A 58 -10.10 -4.84 -6.39
CA GLU A 58 -11.33 -5.61 -6.42
C GLU A 58 -12.46 -4.68 -5.96
N PRO A 59 -13.61 -4.60 -6.66
CA PRO A 59 -14.67 -3.63 -6.35
C PRO A 59 -15.42 -4.03 -5.07
N GLN A 60 -14.76 -3.84 -3.93
CA GLN A 60 -15.30 -4.09 -2.60
C GLN A 60 -15.45 -2.75 -1.87
N GLY A 61 -16.67 -2.30 -1.71
CA GLY A 61 -17.00 -1.00 -1.14
C GLY A 61 -17.33 0.06 -2.19
N ASN A 62 -18.02 1.10 -1.76
CA ASN A 62 -18.61 2.09 -2.65
C ASN A 62 -17.59 3.02 -3.30
N LEU A 63 -16.68 3.56 -2.50
CA LEU A 63 -15.65 4.49 -3.02
C LEU A 63 -14.67 3.80 -3.97
N LEU A 64 -14.26 2.58 -3.64
CA LEU A 64 -13.34 1.82 -4.49
C LEU A 64 -14.01 1.41 -5.81
N GLN A 65 -15.29 1.04 -5.78
CA GLN A 65 -16.03 0.72 -6.99
C GLN A 65 -16.11 1.94 -7.91
N GLN A 66 -16.49 3.11 -7.41
CA GLN A 66 -16.54 4.35 -8.17
C GLN A 66 -15.16 4.72 -8.75
N LEU A 67 -14.10 4.61 -7.95
CA LEU A 67 -12.73 4.85 -8.42
C LEU A 67 -12.36 3.92 -9.57
N ILE A 68 -12.66 2.62 -9.46
CA ILE A 68 -12.39 1.64 -10.51
C ILE A 68 -13.13 2.02 -11.79
N GLU A 69 -14.43 2.35 -11.71
CA GLU A 69 -15.26 2.72 -12.86
C GLU A 69 -14.70 3.94 -13.59
N ILE A 70 -14.34 4.99 -12.86
CA ILE A 70 -13.73 6.20 -13.42
C ILE A 70 -12.39 5.91 -14.09
N LEU A 71 -11.52 5.14 -13.43
CA LEU A 71 -10.20 4.82 -13.98
C LEU A 71 -10.29 3.89 -15.20
N VAL A 72 -11.27 3.00 -15.26
CA VAL A 72 -11.54 2.17 -16.45
C VAL A 72 -12.04 3.04 -17.60
N GLN A 73 -13.00 3.94 -17.36
CA GLN A 73 -13.51 4.88 -18.37
C GLN A 73 -12.40 5.78 -18.95
N ARG A 74 -11.41 6.13 -18.14
CA ARG A 74 -10.25 6.93 -18.57
C ARG A 74 -9.12 6.08 -19.20
N GLY A 75 -9.28 4.76 -19.29
CA GLY A 75 -8.26 3.87 -19.84
C GLY A 75 -7.03 3.69 -18.94
N LEU A 76 -7.11 4.08 -17.66
CA LEU A 76 -6.04 3.95 -16.68
C LEU A 76 -6.02 2.59 -15.98
N LEU A 77 -7.17 1.93 -15.90
CA LEU A 77 -7.33 0.56 -15.43
C LEU A 77 -7.93 -0.32 -16.50
N GLN A 78 -7.62 -1.61 -16.40
CA GLN A 78 -8.24 -2.67 -17.20
C GLN A 78 -8.60 -3.87 -16.34
N ALA A 79 -9.62 -4.64 -16.75
CA ALA A 79 -9.89 -5.94 -16.18
C ALA A 79 -8.71 -6.88 -16.46
N TRP A 80 -8.22 -7.53 -15.40
CA TRP A 80 -7.07 -8.44 -15.50
C TRP A 80 -7.51 -9.89 -15.46
N THR A 81 -8.23 -10.29 -14.41
CA THR A 81 -8.74 -11.66 -14.28
C THR A 81 -9.93 -11.69 -13.31
N ASN A 82 -10.83 -12.61 -13.54
CA ASN A 82 -11.90 -12.97 -12.59
C ASN A 82 -11.55 -14.23 -11.77
N THR A 83 -10.42 -14.87 -12.06
CA THR A 83 -10.02 -16.12 -11.44
C THR A 83 -8.65 -16.02 -10.81
N ILE A 84 -8.55 -16.31 -9.51
CA ILE A 84 -7.30 -16.57 -8.79
C ILE A 84 -7.30 -18.04 -8.42
N TYR A 85 -6.17 -18.70 -8.60
CA TYR A 85 -6.05 -20.09 -8.21
C TYR A 85 -5.66 -20.19 -6.73
N GLU A 86 -6.17 -21.19 -6.06
CA GLU A 86 -5.75 -21.55 -4.71
C GLU A 86 -4.93 -22.83 -4.77
N LEU A 87 -3.74 -22.79 -4.19
CA LEU A 87 -2.87 -23.93 -4.00
C LEU A 87 -2.92 -24.36 -2.54
N LYS A 88 -3.32 -25.60 -2.30
CA LYS A 88 -3.20 -26.24 -0.98
C LYS A 88 -2.12 -27.31 -1.06
N PRO A 89 -0.95 -27.10 -0.39
CA PRO A 89 0.05 -28.14 -0.30
C PRO A 89 -0.54 -29.39 0.37
N ILE A 90 -0.35 -30.55 -0.25
CA ILE A 90 -0.76 -31.80 0.36
C ILE A 90 0.25 -32.11 1.46
N LYS A 91 -0.20 -32.16 2.73
CA LYS A 91 0.63 -32.66 3.84
C LYS A 91 0.87 -34.15 3.56
N PRO A 92 2.12 -34.63 3.59
CA PRO A 92 2.37 -36.06 3.46
C PRO A 92 1.68 -36.77 4.64
N GLU A 93 0.70 -37.60 4.35
CA GLU A 93 0.22 -38.56 5.34
C GLU A 93 1.37 -39.50 5.66
N SER A 94 1.64 -39.71 6.96
CA SER A 94 2.72 -40.53 7.42
C SER A 94 2.62 -41.96 6.84
N GLY A 95 3.45 -42.25 5.84
CA GLY A 95 3.59 -43.63 5.32
C GLY A 95 3.52 -43.80 3.79
N VAL A 96 3.35 -42.78 2.99
CA VAL A 96 3.34 -42.92 1.52
C VAL A 96 4.52 -42.19 0.91
N THR A 97 5.52 -42.93 0.45
CA THR A 97 6.57 -42.45 -0.45
C THR A 97 5.99 -42.34 -1.84
N SER A 98 5.60 -41.15 -2.28
CA SER A 98 5.23 -40.88 -3.67
C SER A 98 6.05 -39.78 -4.27
N ASP A 99 6.82 -40.08 -5.29
CA ASP A 99 7.64 -39.18 -6.10
C ASP A 99 6.84 -38.23 -7.01
N SER A 100 5.56 -38.04 -6.77
CA SER A 100 4.71 -37.11 -7.52
C SER A 100 3.81 -36.35 -6.57
N HIS A 101 4.15 -35.08 -6.28
CA HIS A 101 3.27 -34.18 -5.55
C HIS A 101 2.27 -33.50 -6.50
N PRO A 102 1.02 -33.96 -6.59
CA PRO A 102 0.00 -33.19 -7.27
C PRO A 102 -0.51 -32.11 -6.30
N SER A 103 0.15 -30.97 -6.27
CA SER A 103 -0.47 -29.78 -5.72
C SER A 103 -1.72 -29.49 -6.57
N ARG A 104 -2.90 -29.54 -5.95
CA ARG A 104 -4.14 -29.22 -6.66
C ARG A 104 -4.32 -27.73 -6.74
N LEU A 105 -4.17 -27.18 -7.94
CA LEU A 105 -4.58 -25.83 -8.26
C LEU A 105 -6.10 -25.81 -8.44
N ASN A 106 -6.81 -25.18 -7.53
CA ASN A 106 -8.24 -25.02 -7.60
C ASN A 106 -8.56 -23.60 -8.08
N PRO A 107 -9.27 -23.42 -9.21
CA PRO A 107 -9.70 -22.10 -9.63
C PRO A 107 -10.73 -21.56 -8.65
N HIS A 108 -10.46 -20.36 -8.12
CA HIS A 108 -11.39 -19.63 -7.28
C HIS A 108 -11.85 -18.37 -8.02
N SER A 109 -13.10 -18.38 -8.46
CA SER A 109 -13.75 -17.20 -9.04
C SER A 109 -14.56 -16.50 -7.95
N SER A 110 -14.21 -15.25 -7.67
CA SER A 110 -14.97 -14.41 -6.73
C SER A 110 -16.26 -13.84 -7.32
N GLY A 111 -16.54 -14.11 -8.60
CA GLY A 111 -17.65 -13.48 -9.34
C GLY A 111 -17.35 -12.05 -9.80
N PHE A 112 -16.26 -11.43 -9.34
CA PHE A 112 -15.86 -10.08 -9.72
C PHE A 112 -14.57 -10.07 -10.54
N ASN A 113 -14.45 -9.09 -11.43
CA ASN A 113 -13.18 -8.81 -12.10
C ASN A 113 -12.20 -8.17 -11.12
N ARG A 114 -10.93 -8.50 -11.27
CA ARG A 114 -9.81 -7.80 -10.65
C ARG A 114 -9.20 -6.87 -11.65
N TYR A 115 -8.92 -5.65 -11.22
CA TYR A 115 -8.47 -4.56 -12.09
C TYR A 115 -7.03 -4.19 -11.78
N VAL A 116 -6.29 -3.87 -12.83
CA VAL A 116 -4.88 -3.46 -12.75
C VAL A 116 -4.62 -2.29 -13.68
N ALA A 117 -3.61 -1.49 -13.35
CA ALA A 117 -3.12 -0.46 -14.26
C ALA A 117 -2.01 -1.05 -15.15
N PRO A 118 -2.14 -1.03 -16.48
CA PRO A 118 -1.10 -1.54 -17.39
C PRO A 118 0.25 -0.86 -17.22
N THR A 119 0.25 0.40 -16.82
CA THR A 119 1.46 1.20 -16.54
C THR A 119 1.97 1.08 -15.11
N GLY A 120 1.28 0.29 -14.27
CA GLY A 120 1.59 0.04 -12.86
C GLY A 120 0.61 0.68 -11.89
N MET A 121 0.39 0.02 -10.76
CA MET A 121 -0.61 0.42 -9.75
C MET A 121 -0.39 1.82 -9.16
N THR A 122 0.83 2.35 -9.21
CA THR A 122 1.12 3.75 -8.85
C THR A 122 0.30 4.76 -9.66
N THR A 123 -0.21 4.38 -10.83
CA THR A 123 -1.08 5.24 -11.67
C THR A 123 -2.36 5.68 -10.94
N VAL A 124 -2.91 4.80 -10.09
CA VAL A 124 -4.08 5.12 -9.26
C VAL A 124 -3.78 6.28 -8.30
N ALA A 125 -2.64 6.21 -7.64
CA ALA A 125 -2.22 7.28 -6.74
C ALA A 125 -1.87 8.58 -7.47
N LYS A 126 -1.27 8.49 -8.66
CA LYS A 126 -0.99 9.67 -9.49
C LYS A 126 -2.26 10.37 -9.96
N PHE A 127 -3.30 9.61 -10.28
CA PHE A 127 -4.61 10.17 -10.59
C PHE A 127 -5.15 10.98 -9.41
N LEU A 128 -5.13 10.41 -8.20
CA LEU A 128 -5.55 11.10 -6.98
C LEU A 128 -4.65 12.29 -6.59
N ALA A 129 -3.42 12.31 -7.05
CA ALA A 129 -2.47 13.39 -6.80
C ALA A 129 -2.65 14.61 -7.72
N THR A 130 -3.55 14.51 -8.72
CA THR A 130 -3.77 15.59 -9.69
C THR A 130 -4.19 16.89 -9.01
N GLY A 131 -3.51 17.99 -9.32
CA GLY A 131 -3.79 19.32 -8.80
C GLY A 131 -3.34 19.58 -7.35
N LEU A 132 -2.80 18.59 -6.64
CA LEU A 132 -2.32 18.74 -5.27
C LEU A 132 -0.88 19.26 -5.21
N ASP A 133 -0.59 20.07 -4.18
CA ASP A 133 0.77 20.46 -3.82
C ASP A 133 1.40 19.36 -2.98
N ILE A 134 2.37 18.63 -3.55
CA ILE A 134 3.00 17.45 -2.93
C ILE A 134 4.51 17.63 -2.86
N TRP A 135 5.03 17.60 -1.63
CA TRP A 135 6.46 17.68 -1.35
C TRP A 135 7.05 16.29 -1.18
N LEU A 136 7.67 15.79 -2.24
CA LEU A 136 8.32 14.48 -2.28
C LEU A 136 9.73 14.54 -1.68
N ASN A 137 10.27 13.36 -1.26
CA ASN A 137 11.56 13.23 -0.59
C ASN A 137 11.66 14.14 0.65
N ARG A 138 10.56 14.30 1.35
CA ARG A 138 10.47 15.11 2.57
C ARG A 138 9.89 14.26 3.70
N ARG A 139 10.65 14.01 4.71
CA ARG A 139 10.19 13.32 5.91
C ARG A 139 9.88 14.36 7.00
N VAL A 140 8.72 14.24 7.63
CA VAL A 140 8.43 15.00 8.85
C VAL A 140 9.19 14.34 10.00
N GLU A 141 10.07 15.10 10.65
CA GLU A 141 10.87 14.64 11.78
C GLU A 141 10.22 14.96 13.11
N SER A 142 9.57 16.12 13.20
CA SER A 142 8.88 16.56 14.41
C SER A 142 7.68 17.44 14.12
N ILE A 143 6.76 17.46 15.07
CA ILE A 143 5.58 18.33 15.08
C ILE A 143 5.54 19.00 16.46
N THR A 144 5.40 20.31 16.50
CA THR A 144 5.29 21.09 17.74
C THR A 144 4.21 22.14 17.62
N PRO A 145 3.47 22.47 18.70
CA PRO A 145 2.55 23.61 18.69
C PRO A 145 3.34 24.93 18.78
N THR A 146 2.76 25.98 18.22
CA THR A 146 3.29 27.34 18.34
C THR A 146 2.42 28.19 19.24
N PRO A 147 2.94 29.31 19.77
CA PRO A 147 2.15 30.27 20.56
C PRO A 147 0.96 30.85 19.79
N GLU A 148 1.04 30.91 18.47
CA GLU A 148 0.00 31.44 17.58
C GLU A 148 -1.11 30.44 17.29
N ALA A 149 -1.19 29.36 18.06
CA ALA A 149 -2.16 28.27 17.88
C ALA A 149 -2.10 27.64 16.48
N THR A 150 -0.89 27.31 16.03
CA THR A 150 -0.61 26.56 14.80
C THR A 150 0.35 25.41 15.08
N TRP A 151 0.45 24.48 14.11
CA TRP A 151 1.46 23.43 14.14
C TRP A 151 2.70 23.84 13.36
N HIS A 152 3.86 23.64 13.96
CA HIS A 152 5.16 23.75 13.30
C HIS A 152 5.72 22.35 13.03
N LEU A 153 6.00 22.05 11.76
CA LEU A 153 6.59 20.81 11.33
C LEU A 153 8.03 21.04 10.90
N THR A 154 8.95 20.22 11.42
CA THR A 154 10.33 20.16 10.94
C THR A 154 10.47 19.01 9.96
N LEU A 155 11.11 19.26 8.83
CA LEU A 155 11.30 18.29 7.76
C LEU A 155 12.77 17.92 7.63
N ASP A 156 13.06 16.69 7.20
CA ASP A 156 14.42 16.28 6.82
C ASP A 156 15.02 17.33 5.88
N PRO A 157 16.27 17.74 6.06
CA PRO A 157 16.91 18.70 5.19
C PRO A 157 17.07 18.08 3.80
N ALA A 158 16.28 18.55 2.84
CA ALA A 158 16.62 18.36 1.44
C ALA A 158 17.58 19.47 1.02
N ALA A 159 18.20 19.32 -0.13
CA ALA A 159 19.14 20.29 -0.69
C ALA A 159 18.55 21.71 -0.86
N ASP A 160 17.21 21.84 -0.78
CA ASP A 160 16.48 23.12 -0.93
C ASP A 160 15.99 23.64 0.42
N ALA A 161 16.00 24.97 0.59
CA ALA A 161 15.89 25.71 1.84
C ALA A 161 14.58 25.58 2.65
N HIS A 162 13.63 24.74 2.29
CA HIS A 162 12.34 24.65 3.00
C HIS A 162 12.29 23.40 3.89
N ASN A 163 12.91 23.48 5.07
CA ASN A 163 12.89 22.41 6.08
C ASN A 163 11.86 22.65 7.22
N GLN A 164 11.02 23.65 7.08
CA GLN A 164 10.02 24.03 8.07
C GLN A 164 8.68 24.36 7.40
N LEU A 165 7.60 24.00 8.07
CA LEU A 165 6.24 24.23 7.61
C LEU A 165 5.35 24.58 8.80
N THR A 166 4.61 25.70 8.69
CA THR A 166 3.62 26.09 9.70
C THR A 166 2.22 26.01 9.11
N VAL A 167 1.30 25.33 9.80
CA VAL A 167 -0.07 25.03 9.35
C VAL A 167 -1.07 25.11 10.50
N LYS A 168 -2.36 25.27 10.19
CA LYS A 168 -3.43 25.31 11.19
C LYS A 168 -3.86 23.91 11.65
N ALA A 169 -3.72 22.91 10.78
CA ALA A 169 -4.14 21.53 11.05
C ALA A 169 -3.17 20.52 10.45
N VAL A 170 -3.08 19.34 11.08
CA VAL A 170 -2.25 18.23 10.62
C VAL A 170 -3.10 16.96 10.47
N VAL A 171 -2.93 16.26 9.35
CA VAL A 171 -3.42 14.90 9.15
C VAL A 171 -2.23 13.97 9.03
N SER A 172 -2.16 12.96 9.90
CA SER A 172 -1.17 11.89 9.82
C SER A 172 -1.76 10.68 9.08
N ALA A 173 -1.43 10.53 7.80
CA ALA A 173 -1.92 9.47 6.91
C ALA A 173 -0.85 8.38 6.68
N ILE A 174 -0.09 8.07 7.72
CA ILE A 174 0.96 7.04 7.73
C ILE A 174 0.56 5.87 8.65
N PRO A 175 1.24 4.71 8.58
CA PRO A 175 0.98 3.59 9.50
C PRO A 175 1.02 4.00 10.96
N ALA A 176 0.09 3.50 11.78
CA ALA A 176 -0.06 3.89 13.19
C ALA A 176 1.25 3.81 14.00
N PRO A 177 2.12 2.78 13.87
CA PRO A 177 3.40 2.79 14.59
C PRO A 177 4.34 3.92 14.16
N GLN A 178 4.30 4.36 12.90
CA GLN A 178 5.08 5.52 12.46
C GLN A 178 4.46 6.83 12.94
N ALA A 179 3.13 6.92 12.97
CA ALA A 179 2.42 8.06 13.57
C ALA A 179 2.74 8.17 15.06
N LEU A 180 2.74 7.05 15.80
CA LEU A 180 3.10 7.01 17.21
C LEU A 180 4.52 7.56 17.44
N MET A 181 5.52 7.08 16.71
CA MET A 181 6.90 7.59 16.83
C MET A 181 7.01 9.10 16.62
N LEU A 182 6.22 9.66 15.71
CA LEU A 182 6.21 11.10 15.42
C LEU A 182 5.46 11.89 16.49
N LEU A 183 4.38 11.34 17.06
CA LEU A 183 3.46 12.05 17.94
C LEU A 183 3.74 11.79 19.43
N GLU A 184 4.46 10.73 19.78
CA GLU A 184 4.77 10.36 21.18
C GLU A 184 5.45 11.48 21.98
N PRO A 185 6.34 12.34 21.40
CA PRO A 185 6.88 13.49 22.13
C PRO A 185 5.81 14.48 22.63
N LEU A 186 4.62 14.51 22.01
CA LEU A 186 3.49 15.36 22.40
C LEU A 186 2.61 14.73 23.50
N ALA A 187 2.79 13.45 23.80
CA ALA A 187 1.94 12.68 24.73
C ALA A 187 1.93 13.26 26.16
N GLN A 188 3.04 13.85 26.60
CA GLN A 188 3.15 14.41 27.97
C GLN A 188 2.54 15.81 28.12
N SER A 189 2.26 16.51 27.02
CA SER A 189 1.87 17.92 27.05
C SER A 189 0.52 18.22 26.41
N ILE A 190 0.14 17.52 25.35
CA ILE A 190 -1.01 17.91 24.51
C ILE A 190 -1.94 16.75 24.21
N LEU A 191 -1.39 15.55 23.93
CA LEU A 191 -2.21 14.42 23.47
C LEU A 191 -2.85 13.68 24.63
N PRO A 192 -4.16 13.39 24.57
CA PRO A 192 -4.81 12.55 25.56
C PRO A 192 -4.22 11.12 25.59
N PRO A 193 -4.06 10.51 26.77
CA PRO A 193 -3.56 9.15 26.88
C PRO A 193 -4.32 8.14 26.01
N ALA A 194 -5.65 8.24 25.97
CA ALA A 194 -6.50 7.37 25.16
C ALA A 194 -6.18 7.41 23.66
N PHE A 195 -5.79 8.58 23.12
CA PHE A 195 -5.35 8.71 21.73
C PHE A 195 -4.04 7.96 21.49
N VAL A 196 -3.07 8.13 22.39
CA VAL A 196 -1.77 7.45 22.30
C VAL A 196 -1.93 5.93 22.43
N ASP A 197 -2.77 5.47 23.36
CA ASP A 197 -3.05 4.06 23.57
C ASP A 197 -3.77 3.44 22.36
N SER A 198 -4.66 4.19 21.70
CA SER A 198 -5.27 3.77 20.44
C SER A 198 -4.21 3.55 19.35
N LEU A 199 -3.24 4.46 19.18
CA LEU A 199 -2.14 4.25 18.22
C LEU A 199 -1.27 3.04 18.57
N ARG A 200 -1.02 2.80 19.86
CA ARG A 200 -0.24 1.64 20.34
C ARG A 200 -0.93 0.31 20.14
N SER A 201 -2.26 0.29 20.17
CA SER A 201 -3.04 -0.94 20.00
C SER A 201 -3.06 -1.47 18.57
N VAL A 202 -2.68 -0.64 17.58
CA VAL A 202 -2.69 -1.04 16.16
C VAL A 202 -1.45 -1.86 15.84
N GLU A 203 -1.68 -3.08 15.41
CA GLU A 203 -0.63 -3.99 14.97
C GLU A 203 -0.65 -4.21 13.45
N PHE A 204 0.53 -4.52 12.91
CA PHE A 204 0.71 -4.81 11.49
C PHE A 204 1.45 -6.13 11.28
N ASN A 205 0.98 -6.90 10.33
CA ASN A 205 1.74 -8.01 9.78
C ASN A 205 2.68 -7.51 8.68
N PRO A 206 3.98 -7.87 8.74
CA PRO A 206 4.93 -7.59 7.67
C PRO A 206 4.74 -8.53 6.49
N CYS A 207 5.33 -8.15 5.35
CA CYS A 207 5.40 -8.98 4.15
C CYS A 207 6.71 -8.71 3.40
N LEU A 208 7.37 -9.76 2.92
CA LEU A 208 8.43 -9.65 1.93
C LEU A 208 7.83 -9.86 0.54
N SER A 209 8.18 -8.97 -0.38
CA SER A 209 7.77 -9.06 -1.78
C SER A 209 9.00 -9.26 -2.65
N ALA A 210 9.15 -10.45 -3.24
CA ALA A 210 10.20 -10.77 -4.18
C ALA A 210 9.69 -10.54 -5.62
N ILE A 211 10.44 -9.77 -6.40
CA ILE A 211 10.21 -9.53 -7.82
C ILE A 211 11.27 -10.33 -8.57
N ALA A 212 10.89 -11.19 -9.49
CA ALA A 212 11.81 -12.05 -10.23
C ALA A 212 11.53 -12.00 -11.74
N GLY A 213 12.58 -11.79 -12.53
CA GLY A 213 12.52 -11.76 -13.99
C GLY A 213 13.22 -12.96 -14.62
N TYR A 214 12.63 -13.46 -15.69
CA TYR A 214 13.05 -14.69 -16.37
C TYR A 214 13.34 -14.42 -17.85
N PRO A 215 14.09 -15.30 -18.54
CA PRO A 215 14.35 -15.15 -19.97
C PRO A 215 13.06 -15.06 -20.79
N ALA A 216 13.09 -14.29 -21.87
CA ALA A 216 11.98 -14.20 -22.80
C ALA A 216 11.58 -15.59 -23.33
N VAL A 217 10.28 -15.80 -23.55
CA VAL A 217 9.74 -17.05 -24.10
C VAL A 217 10.44 -17.40 -25.41
N GLY A 218 10.81 -18.69 -25.59
CA GLY A 218 11.52 -19.18 -26.77
C GLY A 218 13.05 -19.11 -26.69
N ARG A 219 13.62 -18.57 -25.59
CA ARG A 219 15.06 -18.69 -25.30
C ARG A 219 15.35 -19.93 -24.45
N GLN A 220 16.59 -20.39 -24.50
CA GLN A 220 17.06 -21.49 -23.65
C GLN A 220 16.83 -21.12 -22.17
N ALA A 221 16.30 -22.03 -21.37
CA ALA A 221 15.92 -21.83 -19.96
C ALA A 221 14.77 -20.82 -19.72
N SER A 222 13.88 -20.60 -20.69
CA SER A 222 12.66 -19.82 -20.45
C SER A 222 11.69 -20.55 -19.51
N VAL A 223 11.07 -19.80 -18.58
CA VAL A 223 10.00 -20.31 -17.73
C VAL A 223 8.76 -20.62 -18.60
N PRO A 224 8.14 -21.82 -18.48
CA PRO A 224 6.84 -22.07 -19.08
C PRO A 224 5.81 -21.08 -18.53
N LEU A 225 5.09 -20.39 -19.39
CA LEU A 225 4.04 -19.48 -18.93
C LEU A 225 2.87 -20.31 -18.37
N PRO A 226 2.48 -20.06 -17.10
CA PRO A 226 1.35 -20.77 -16.52
C PRO A 226 0.04 -20.34 -17.17
N THR A 227 -0.96 -21.20 -17.11
CA THR A 227 -2.34 -20.86 -17.50
C THR A 227 -3.04 -19.94 -16.50
N TRP A 228 -2.51 -19.87 -15.27
CA TRP A 228 -3.00 -18.97 -14.23
C TRP A 228 -2.23 -17.63 -14.24
N LYS A 229 -2.93 -16.56 -13.89
CA LYS A 229 -2.32 -15.22 -13.71
C LYS A 229 -1.84 -14.99 -12.29
N ALA A 230 -2.50 -15.57 -11.32
CA ALA A 230 -2.09 -15.52 -9.92
C ALA A 230 -2.58 -16.74 -9.14
N CYS A 231 -1.87 -17.02 -8.05
CA CYS A 231 -2.16 -18.10 -7.14
C CYS A 231 -1.99 -17.64 -5.69
N THR A 232 -2.99 -17.92 -4.85
CA THR A 232 -2.89 -17.84 -3.39
C THR A 232 -2.43 -19.19 -2.88
N ILE A 233 -1.49 -19.21 -1.96
CA ILE A 233 -0.98 -20.42 -1.33
C ILE A 233 -1.51 -20.45 0.10
N SER A 234 -2.35 -21.44 0.39
CA SER A 234 -2.91 -21.69 1.71
C SER A 234 -2.07 -22.72 2.45
N ASP A 235 -1.98 -22.60 3.76
CA ASP A 235 -1.27 -23.56 4.64
C ASP A 235 0.24 -23.74 4.34
N ASP A 236 0.88 -22.75 3.74
CA ASP A 236 2.33 -22.71 3.57
C ASP A 236 2.98 -21.78 4.61
N SER A 237 4.18 -22.14 5.08
CA SER A 237 4.91 -21.36 6.08
C SER A 237 5.60 -20.12 5.52
N ASP A 238 5.96 -20.13 4.25
CA ASP A 238 6.85 -19.16 3.66
C ASP A 238 6.15 -18.29 2.60
N LEU A 239 5.42 -18.90 1.67
CA LEU A 239 4.83 -18.24 0.51
C LEU A 239 3.30 -18.13 0.65
N ALA A 240 2.77 -16.91 0.57
CA ALA A 240 1.33 -16.66 0.65
C ALA A 240 0.67 -16.40 -0.71
N TRP A 241 1.44 -15.85 -1.67
CA TRP A 241 0.89 -15.47 -2.97
C TRP A 241 2.00 -15.38 -4.03
N ILE A 242 1.61 -15.70 -5.29
CA ILE A 242 2.43 -15.47 -6.48
C ILE A 242 1.54 -14.98 -7.62
N GLY A 243 2.06 -14.03 -8.40
CA GLY A 243 1.40 -13.55 -9.62
C GLY A 243 2.38 -13.38 -10.76
N LEU A 244 1.94 -13.72 -11.97
CA LEU A 244 2.60 -13.37 -13.22
C LEU A 244 2.34 -11.89 -13.49
N ASP A 245 3.18 -11.02 -12.90
CA ASP A 245 2.97 -9.57 -12.93
C ASP A 245 3.07 -8.99 -14.35
N SER A 246 3.94 -9.57 -15.19
CA SER A 246 4.06 -9.22 -16.61
C SER A 246 2.74 -9.39 -17.38
N SER A 247 1.82 -10.26 -16.94
CA SER A 247 0.50 -10.43 -17.56
C SER A 247 -0.44 -9.24 -17.38
N LYS A 248 -0.07 -8.28 -16.54
CA LYS A 248 -0.77 -7.00 -16.36
C LYS A 248 -0.35 -5.95 -17.39
N ARG A 249 0.77 -6.16 -18.09
CA ARG A 249 1.41 -5.20 -18.99
C ARG A 249 1.05 -5.48 -20.44
N LEU A 250 0.83 -4.43 -21.23
CA LEU A 250 0.50 -4.58 -22.64
C LEU A 250 1.69 -5.07 -23.46
N ASP A 251 2.91 -4.60 -23.15
CA ASP A 251 4.13 -4.84 -23.94
C ASP A 251 5.21 -5.55 -23.08
N ALA A 252 4.82 -6.61 -22.37
CA ALA A 252 5.76 -7.36 -21.55
C ALA A 252 6.78 -8.11 -22.41
N LYS A 253 8.07 -7.75 -22.27
CA LYS A 253 9.17 -8.35 -23.03
C LYS A 253 9.70 -9.65 -22.43
N MET A 254 9.43 -9.89 -21.15
CA MET A 254 9.88 -11.06 -20.39
C MET A 254 8.87 -11.41 -19.30
N PRO A 255 8.82 -12.70 -18.88
CA PRO A 255 8.06 -13.08 -17.71
C PRO A 255 8.63 -12.41 -16.45
N VAL A 256 7.76 -11.77 -15.67
CA VAL A 256 8.06 -11.22 -14.36
C VAL A 256 7.05 -11.74 -13.38
N PHE A 257 7.54 -12.37 -12.31
CA PHE A 257 6.70 -12.84 -11.22
C PHE A 257 6.93 -11.97 -9.98
N VAL A 258 5.85 -11.78 -9.21
CA VAL A 258 5.90 -11.19 -7.88
C VAL A 258 5.42 -12.23 -6.89
N LEU A 259 6.25 -12.48 -5.88
CA LEU A 259 5.98 -13.42 -4.81
C LEU A 259 5.81 -12.64 -3.52
N GLN A 260 4.80 -12.96 -2.73
CA GLN A 260 4.59 -12.35 -1.42
C GLN A 260 4.62 -13.41 -0.33
N SER A 261 5.42 -13.16 0.70
CA SER A 261 5.59 -14.08 1.82
C SER A 261 4.38 -14.09 2.76
N THR A 262 4.33 -15.11 3.60
CA THR A 262 3.52 -15.06 4.83
C THR A 262 4.06 -14.02 5.80
N ALA A 263 3.25 -13.64 6.79
CA ALA A 263 3.68 -12.73 7.85
C ALA A 263 4.77 -13.37 8.73
N GLU A 264 4.62 -14.67 9.04
CA GLU A 264 5.57 -15.41 9.86
C GLU A 264 6.93 -15.52 9.20
N PHE A 265 6.96 -15.75 7.89
CA PHE A 265 8.21 -15.69 7.13
C PHE A 265 8.85 -14.31 7.20
N ALA A 266 8.06 -13.24 6.95
CA ALA A 266 8.57 -11.88 6.94
C ALA A 266 9.12 -11.44 8.31
N LYS A 267 8.51 -11.87 9.42
CA LYS A 267 8.99 -11.59 10.79
C LYS A 267 10.42 -12.08 11.00
N ARG A 268 10.80 -13.24 10.45
CA ARG A 268 12.15 -13.80 10.57
C ARG A 268 13.25 -12.93 9.95
N TYR A 269 12.88 -12.12 8.94
CA TYR A 269 13.80 -11.27 8.19
C TYR A 269 13.51 -9.77 8.37
N LEU A 270 12.74 -9.41 9.41
CA LEU A 270 12.25 -8.04 9.57
C LEU A 270 13.39 -7.03 9.76
N ASP A 271 14.48 -7.45 10.41
CA ASP A 271 15.62 -6.61 10.71
C ASP A 271 16.92 -7.07 9.99
N ALA A 272 16.81 -8.05 9.07
CA ALA A 272 17.94 -8.51 8.28
C ALA A 272 18.46 -7.39 7.37
N GLU A 273 19.79 -7.20 7.33
CA GLU A 273 20.44 -6.23 6.44
C GLU A 273 20.34 -6.67 4.98
N ASP A 274 20.60 -7.95 4.70
CA ASP A 274 20.48 -8.55 3.38
C ASP A 274 19.22 -9.43 3.29
N LEU A 275 18.38 -9.12 2.29
CA LEU A 275 17.16 -9.87 2.00
C LEU A 275 17.33 -10.91 0.87
N ASN A 276 18.50 -11.01 0.25
CA ASN A 276 18.73 -11.98 -0.83
C ASN A 276 18.52 -13.43 -0.38
N PRO A 277 18.96 -13.86 0.82
CA PRO A 277 18.66 -15.22 1.31
C PRO A 277 17.15 -15.48 1.43
N ALA A 278 16.38 -14.52 1.93
CA ALA A 278 14.93 -14.63 2.02
C ALA A 278 14.27 -14.72 0.63
N GLY A 279 14.74 -13.91 -0.32
CA GLY A 279 14.27 -13.96 -1.71
C GLY A 279 14.54 -15.32 -2.35
N GLN A 280 15.74 -15.87 -2.19
CA GLN A 280 16.11 -17.18 -2.71
C GLN A 280 15.24 -18.30 -2.10
N GLN A 281 14.93 -18.21 -0.80
CA GLN A 281 14.06 -19.19 -0.14
C GLN A 281 12.62 -19.12 -0.71
N LEU A 282 12.06 -17.92 -0.92
CA LEU A 282 10.74 -17.75 -1.53
C LEU A 282 10.70 -18.30 -2.95
N LEU A 283 11.73 -18.05 -3.76
CA LEU A 283 11.85 -18.57 -5.12
C LEU A 283 11.98 -20.08 -5.14
N SER A 284 12.80 -20.66 -4.28
CA SER A 284 12.95 -22.10 -4.12
C SER A 284 11.63 -22.75 -3.69
N ARG A 285 10.88 -22.09 -2.78
CA ARG A 285 9.57 -22.59 -2.36
C ARG A 285 8.55 -22.57 -3.50
N ALA A 286 8.51 -21.49 -4.29
CA ALA A 286 7.66 -21.40 -5.46
C ALA A 286 8.01 -22.47 -6.52
N ALA A 287 9.30 -22.76 -6.71
CA ALA A 287 9.79 -23.81 -7.60
C ALA A 287 9.31 -25.20 -7.17
N GLN A 288 9.34 -25.49 -5.87
CA GLN A 288 8.84 -26.76 -5.31
C GLN A 288 7.33 -26.94 -5.47
N LEU A 289 6.57 -25.84 -5.32
CA LEU A 289 5.12 -25.87 -5.28
C LEU A 289 4.46 -25.78 -6.65
N LEU A 290 5.08 -25.08 -7.61
CA LEU A 290 4.42 -24.68 -8.86
C LEU A 290 5.22 -25.06 -10.11
N ILE A 291 6.31 -24.35 -10.40
CA ILE A 291 7.09 -24.46 -11.62
C ILE A 291 8.57 -24.49 -11.25
N PRO A 292 9.31 -25.57 -11.51
CA PRO A 292 10.73 -25.70 -11.09
C PRO A 292 11.63 -24.54 -11.51
N GLU A 293 11.39 -23.98 -12.68
CA GLU A 293 12.18 -22.88 -13.25
C GLU A 293 12.06 -21.59 -12.45
N LEU A 294 11.05 -21.44 -11.58
CA LEU A 294 10.93 -20.28 -10.69
C LEU A 294 12.08 -20.15 -9.71
N GLY A 295 12.81 -21.25 -9.44
CA GLY A 295 13.99 -21.24 -8.58
C GLY A 295 15.24 -20.56 -9.17
N THR A 296 15.28 -20.32 -10.49
CA THR A 296 16.47 -19.83 -11.20
C THR A 296 16.15 -18.61 -12.08
N PRO A 297 15.75 -17.47 -11.50
CA PRO A 297 15.51 -16.24 -12.26
C PRO A 297 16.83 -15.65 -12.79
N ASN A 298 16.74 -14.85 -13.87
CA ASN A 298 17.90 -14.06 -14.34
C ASN A 298 18.31 -12.99 -13.35
N TRP A 299 17.32 -12.44 -12.66
CA TRP A 299 17.49 -11.45 -11.62
C TRP A 299 16.29 -11.49 -10.66
N PHE A 300 16.53 -11.12 -9.42
CA PHE A 300 15.44 -10.84 -8.50
C PHE A 300 15.80 -9.69 -7.56
N GLN A 301 14.78 -9.11 -6.96
CA GLN A 301 14.91 -8.09 -5.92
C GLN A 301 13.84 -8.31 -4.86
N VAL A 302 14.20 -8.10 -3.59
CA VAL A 302 13.27 -8.22 -2.47
C VAL A 302 12.97 -6.85 -1.89
N HIS A 303 11.69 -6.61 -1.59
CA HIS A 303 11.24 -5.43 -0.85
C HIS A 303 10.59 -5.86 0.45
N ARG A 304 10.90 -5.16 1.53
CA ARG A 304 10.34 -5.40 2.87
C ARG A 304 9.25 -4.38 3.18
N TRP A 305 8.02 -4.87 3.31
CA TRP A 305 6.89 -4.14 3.83
C TRP A 305 6.76 -4.40 5.32
N ARG A 306 7.33 -3.54 6.18
CA ARG A 306 7.26 -3.67 7.64
C ARG A 306 5.81 -3.54 8.13
N TYR A 307 5.05 -2.65 7.54
CA TYR A 307 3.64 -2.37 7.84
C TYR A 307 2.76 -2.71 6.63
N ALA A 308 2.72 -4.01 6.28
CA ALA A 308 2.02 -4.45 5.07
C ALA A 308 0.51 -4.49 5.26
N PHE A 309 0.04 -5.14 6.31
CA PHE A 309 -1.37 -5.38 6.58
C PHE A 309 -1.69 -5.12 8.05
N PRO A 310 -2.66 -4.26 8.40
CA PRO A 310 -3.12 -4.15 9.77
C PRO A 310 -3.72 -5.48 10.23
N SER A 311 -3.21 -6.04 11.33
CA SER A 311 -3.71 -7.28 11.93
C SER A 311 -4.73 -7.00 13.04
N HIS A 312 -4.60 -5.86 13.71
CA HIS A 312 -5.54 -5.37 14.71
C HIS A 312 -5.91 -3.92 14.38
N PRO A 313 -6.91 -3.68 13.50
CA PRO A 313 -7.39 -2.34 13.19
C PRO A 313 -8.23 -1.76 14.32
N LEU A 314 -8.41 -0.44 14.33
CA LEU A 314 -9.19 0.26 15.37
C LEU A 314 -10.70 0.10 15.22
N ASN A 315 -11.20 -0.27 14.04
CA ASN A 315 -12.63 -0.28 13.69
C ASN A 315 -13.31 1.10 13.92
N GLN A 316 -12.63 2.15 13.50
CA GLN A 316 -13.08 3.54 13.52
C GLN A 316 -12.87 4.15 12.13
N ASP A 317 -13.59 5.24 11.83
CA ASP A 317 -13.42 5.91 10.54
C ASP A 317 -12.08 6.67 10.45
N CYS A 318 -11.72 7.39 11.51
CA CYS A 318 -10.42 8.03 11.70
C CYS A 318 -10.14 8.21 13.19
N LEU A 319 -8.93 8.60 13.57
CA LEU A 319 -8.55 8.83 14.96
C LEU A 319 -8.28 10.31 15.18
N ASP A 320 -9.25 11.02 15.81
CA ASP A 320 -9.09 12.42 16.22
C ASP A 320 -8.34 12.50 17.55
N ALA A 321 -7.35 13.40 17.61
CA ALA A 321 -6.60 13.65 18.86
C ALA A 321 -7.44 14.36 19.93
N GLY A 322 -8.57 14.99 19.59
CA GLY A 322 -9.40 15.74 20.53
C GLY A 322 -8.75 17.00 21.10
N THR A 323 -7.69 17.47 20.48
CA THR A 323 -6.92 18.64 20.92
C THR A 323 -7.51 19.94 20.39
N SER A 324 -7.18 21.07 21.03
CA SER A 324 -7.56 22.42 20.56
C SER A 324 -6.96 22.75 19.19
N LEU A 325 -5.74 22.28 18.92
CA LEU A 325 -5.12 22.31 17.61
C LEU A 325 -5.54 21.06 16.82
N PRO A 326 -6.13 21.21 15.62
CA PRO A 326 -6.61 20.07 14.85
C PRO A 326 -5.49 19.11 14.45
N LEU A 327 -5.59 17.84 14.92
CA LEU A 327 -4.71 16.73 14.60
C LEU A 327 -5.56 15.47 14.46
N VAL A 328 -5.50 14.85 13.29
CA VAL A 328 -6.24 13.61 12.97
C VAL A 328 -5.30 12.59 12.35
N CYS A 329 -5.43 11.33 12.73
CA CYS A 329 -4.74 10.21 12.09
C CYS A 329 -5.73 9.40 11.24
N CYS A 330 -5.30 8.94 10.06
CA CYS A 330 -6.10 8.12 9.16
C CYS A 330 -5.26 7.08 8.43
N GLY A 331 -5.93 6.06 7.90
CA GLY A 331 -5.29 4.98 7.16
C GLY A 331 -6.18 3.73 7.10
N ASP A 332 -5.74 2.71 6.38
CA ASP A 332 -6.42 1.42 6.31
C ASP A 332 -6.53 0.71 7.66
N TRP A 333 -5.66 1.05 8.60
CA TRP A 333 -5.64 0.54 9.96
C TRP A 333 -6.79 1.07 10.84
N CYS A 334 -7.55 2.05 10.34
CA CYS A 334 -8.77 2.49 11.01
C CYS A 334 -9.94 1.53 10.78
N GLY A 335 -10.00 0.84 9.62
CA GLY A 335 -11.08 -0.08 9.27
C GLY A 335 -10.61 -1.49 8.88
N ALA A 336 -11.53 -2.35 8.45
CA ALA A 336 -11.26 -3.77 8.20
C ALA A 336 -10.90 -4.12 6.73
N ASN A 337 -11.32 -3.32 5.76
CA ASN A 337 -11.06 -3.55 4.33
C ASN A 337 -9.98 -2.61 3.82
N LEU A 338 -8.81 -3.14 3.51
CA LEU A 338 -7.56 -2.42 3.29
C LEU A 338 -7.67 -1.18 2.39
N ILE A 339 -8.19 -1.31 1.16
CA ILE A 339 -8.21 -0.22 0.18
C ILE A 339 -9.41 0.70 0.44
N GLU A 340 -10.61 0.14 0.56
CA GLU A 340 -11.82 0.90 0.88
C GLU A 340 -11.69 1.62 2.22
N SER A 341 -11.14 0.94 3.25
CA SER A 341 -10.92 1.56 4.57
C SER A 341 -9.93 2.73 4.50
N ALA A 342 -8.89 2.64 3.67
CA ALA A 342 -7.97 3.76 3.49
C ALA A 342 -8.68 5.00 2.91
N MET A 343 -9.56 4.80 1.93
CA MET A 343 -10.32 5.88 1.29
C MET A 343 -11.36 6.47 2.24
N ASN A 344 -12.16 5.61 2.89
CA ASN A 344 -13.14 6.04 3.89
C ASN A 344 -12.49 6.81 5.03
N SER A 345 -11.36 6.30 5.55
CA SER A 345 -10.61 6.94 6.62
C SER A 345 -10.04 8.29 6.20
N GLY A 346 -9.55 8.42 4.97
CA GLY A 346 -9.11 9.69 4.40
C GLY A 346 -10.25 10.70 4.27
N SER A 347 -11.42 10.26 3.80
CA SER A 347 -12.62 11.11 3.70
C SER A 347 -13.11 11.56 5.08
N SER A 348 -13.16 10.65 6.05
CA SER A 348 -13.58 10.96 7.43
C SER A 348 -12.60 11.91 8.12
N ALA A 349 -11.30 11.76 7.88
CA ALA A 349 -10.30 12.72 8.38
C ALA A 349 -10.51 14.12 7.79
N ALA A 350 -10.88 14.22 6.51
CA ALA A 350 -11.20 15.50 5.89
C ALA A 350 -12.44 16.16 6.52
N VAL A 351 -13.49 15.37 6.79
CA VAL A 351 -14.70 15.83 7.48
C VAL A 351 -14.34 16.38 8.86
N GLU A 352 -13.53 15.65 9.62
CA GLU A 352 -13.16 16.05 10.98
C GLU A 352 -12.27 17.31 11.00
N ILE A 353 -11.29 17.43 10.11
CA ILE A 353 -10.48 18.65 9.96
C ILE A 353 -11.34 19.83 9.52
N ASN A 354 -12.25 19.64 8.56
CA ASN A 354 -13.16 20.68 8.10
C ASN A 354 -14.07 21.21 9.23
N ARG A 355 -14.60 20.29 10.03
CA ARG A 355 -15.42 20.62 11.21
C ARG A 355 -14.67 21.52 12.21
N LYS A 356 -13.37 21.28 12.41
CA LYS A 356 -12.52 22.04 13.35
C LYS A 356 -12.00 23.35 12.78
N LEU A 357 -11.99 23.53 11.45
CA LEU A 357 -11.51 24.75 10.80
C LEU A 357 -12.65 25.69 10.43
N GLN A 358 -13.13 25.65 9.20
CA GLN A 358 -14.03 26.67 8.63
C GLN A 358 -15.38 26.12 8.17
N GLN A 359 -15.63 24.82 8.34
CA GLN A 359 -16.88 24.14 7.94
C GLN A 359 -17.33 24.47 6.51
N ARG A 360 -16.37 24.36 5.56
CA ARG A 360 -16.64 24.56 4.13
C ARG A 360 -17.43 23.40 3.57
N SER A 361 -18.08 23.57 2.41
CA SER A 361 -18.74 22.48 1.71
C SER A 361 -17.68 21.51 1.15
N LEU A 362 -17.67 20.28 1.63
CA LEU A 362 -16.83 19.21 1.08
C LEU A 362 -17.53 18.57 -0.12
N PRO A 363 -16.78 18.13 -1.15
CA PRO A 363 -17.37 17.47 -2.33
C PRO A 363 -17.98 16.10 -2.02
N GLY A 364 -17.59 15.44 -0.91
CA GLY A 364 -18.08 14.10 -0.57
C GLY A 364 -17.68 13.06 -1.62
N GLU A 365 -18.62 12.18 -1.99
CA GLU A 365 -18.38 11.13 -2.98
C GLU A 365 -18.20 11.65 -4.42
N SER A 366 -18.53 12.89 -4.70
CA SER A 366 -18.39 13.49 -6.03
C SER A 366 -17.04 14.14 -6.30
N PHE A 367 -16.07 14.01 -5.40
CA PHE A 367 -14.73 14.63 -5.59
C PHE A 367 -13.96 14.13 -6.82
N TRP A 368 -14.39 13.00 -7.39
CA TRP A 368 -13.84 12.45 -8.62
C TRP A 368 -14.10 13.32 -9.85
N ASP A 369 -15.20 14.07 -9.83
CA ASP A 369 -15.66 14.86 -11.00
C ASP A 369 -14.69 15.99 -11.34
N ALA A 370 -13.87 16.39 -10.39
CA ALA A 370 -12.85 17.43 -10.56
C ALA A 370 -11.46 16.88 -10.93
N LEU A 371 -11.29 15.55 -11.02
CA LEU A 371 -10.03 14.87 -11.39
C LEU A 371 -10.05 14.37 -12.86
#